data_b6483fdfc5f5eae7ec032fd86019ed5f
#
_entry.id   b6483fdfc5f5eae7ec032fd86019ed5f
#
_cell.length_a   1.000
_cell.length_b   1.000
_cell.length_c   1.000
_cell.angle_alpha   90.00
_cell.angle_beta   90.00
_cell.angle_gamma   90.00
#
_symmetry.space_group_name_H-M   'P 1'
#
loop_
_entity.id
_entity.type
_entity.pdbx_description
1 polymer ?
#
loop_
_entity_poly.entity_id
_entity_poly.type
_entity_poly.pdbx_seq_one_letter_code
_entity_poly.pdbx_strand_id
1 'polypeptide(L)'
;MQHNVLILDFGSQYTQLIARRVRELNIFCEIFPYNHFPDDLSSYKAVILGGSPFSVRGEDAPHPDLSQIRGKMPLLAVCYGAQYLAHFSGGEVAASNTREYGRANLSYIKENEVFFDGVAQNSQVWMSHSDSIKALPTNGIKLASTNDVEYAAYKIEGETTYAIQYHPEVFHSTDGKQMLENFLVKIAEVPQNFTPGAFVEEIVAEMQEKIQGDKVVLGLSGGVDSTVAAVLLNKAIGSQLYCIFVNNGLLRKNEFENVLNQYKGMGLNVKGVDASERFLSELAGVDDPETKRKIIGRVFIEVFDDEAHHIEDVKWLAQGTIYPDVIESVSVKGPSATIKSHHNVGGLPDFMKLKIAEPLRMLFKDEVRRVGATLGIDPELLGRHPFPGPGLSIRILGDITPEKVRILQEVDAVFINGLKEHGLYDKVWQAGAILLPVNSVGVMGDERTYEKVVALRAVESTDGMTADWVHLPYDFLMKISNEIINKVKGVNRVVYDISSKPPATIEWE
;
A
#
# COMPACT_ATOMS: atom_id res chain seq x y z
N MET A 1 11.70 17.67 -6.71
CA MET A 1 10.39 17.32 -7.38
C MET A 1 9.55 18.56 -7.53
N GLN A 2 8.94 18.79 -8.69
CA GLN A 2 7.92 19.83 -8.79
C GLN A 2 6.64 19.31 -8.12
N HIS A 3 6.19 19.98 -7.08
CA HIS A 3 4.94 19.68 -6.40
C HIS A 3 3.79 20.19 -7.27
N ASN A 4 3.01 19.29 -7.89
CA ASN A 4 2.00 19.72 -8.85
C ASN A 4 0.59 19.83 -8.26
N VAL A 5 0.22 18.89 -7.38
CA VAL A 5 -1.12 18.83 -6.78
C VAL A 5 -1.03 18.64 -5.27
N LEU A 6 -1.70 19.52 -4.54
CA LEU A 6 -1.89 19.39 -3.09
C LEU A 6 -3.23 18.70 -2.82
N ILE A 7 -3.23 17.66 -1.99
CA ILE A 7 -4.42 16.97 -1.55
C ILE A 7 -4.58 17.20 -0.05
N LEU A 8 -5.68 17.81 0.37
CA LEU A 8 -5.99 17.99 1.78
C LEU A 8 -6.82 16.83 2.31
N ASP A 9 -6.28 16.16 3.33
CA ASP A 9 -6.90 15.01 3.99
C ASP A 9 -7.74 15.45 5.18
N PHE A 10 -9.01 15.05 5.17
CA PHE A 10 -9.96 15.26 6.27
C PHE A 10 -10.27 13.97 7.04
N GLY A 11 -9.39 12.98 6.95
CA GLY A 11 -9.51 11.68 7.63
C GLY A 11 -10.32 10.64 6.88
N SER A 12 -10.52 10.80 5.56
CA SER A 12 -11.21 9.81 4.73
C SER A 12 -10.28 8.65 4.38
N GLN A 13 -10.80 7.43 4.46
CA GLN A 13 -10.11 6.24 3.93
C GLN A 13 -9.85 6.30 2.40
N TYR A 14 -10.54 7.19 1.68
CA TYR A 14 -10.43 7.32 0.22
C TYR A 14 -9.37 8.34 -0.22
N THR A 15 -8.77 9.13 0.70
CA THR A 15 -7.78 10.16 0.33
C THR A 15 -6.58 9.59 -0.41
N GLN A 16 -6.07 8.43 0.02
CA GLN A 16 -4.97 7.76 -0.68
C GLN A 16 -5.36 7.29 -2.09
N LEU A 17 -6.63 6.92 -2.32
CA LEU A 17 -7.11 6.55 -3.65
C LEU A 17 -7.15 7.76 -4.59
N ILE A 18 -7.52 8.95 -4.09
CA ILE A 18 -7.43 10.21 -4.87
C ILE A 18 -5.99 10.40 -5.35
N ALA A 19 -5.02 10.32 -4.43
CA ALA A 19 -3.61 10.48 -4.78
C ALA A 19 -3.14 9.45 -5.81
N ARG A 20 -3.50 8.17 -5.66
CA ARG A 20 -3.17 7.12 -6.63
C ARG A 20 -3.74 7.42 -8.02
N ARG A 21 -4.99 7.89 -8.12
CA ARG A 21 -5.59 8.28 -9.41
C ARG A 21 -4.88 9.47 -10.06
N VAL A 22 -4.47 10.46 -9.25
CA VAL A 22 -3.64 11.59 -9.75
C VAL A 22 -2.29 11.08 -10.29
N ARG A 23 -1.63 10.18 -9.54
CA ARG A 23 -0.35 9.57 -9.94
C ARG A 23 -0.46 8.68 -11.19
N GLU A 24 -1.58 8.01 -11.40
CA GLU A 24 -1.87 7.27 -12.64
C GLU A 24 -1.93 8.15 -13.90
N LEU A 25 -2.10 9.46 -13.71
CA LEU A 25 -2.01 10.46 -14.78
C LEU A 25 -0.59 11.01 -14.99
N ASN A 26 0.42 10.43 -14.38
CA ASN A 26 1.80 10.91 -14.32
C ASN A 26 1.93 12.34 -13.75
N ILE A 27 1.11 12.66 -12.76
CA ILE A 27 1.11 13.93 -12.04
C ILE A 27 1.58 13.67 -10.61
N PHE A 28 2.58 14.43 -10.15
CA PHE A 28 3.04 14.37 -8.77
C PHE A 28 2.02 15.05 -7.85
N CYS A 29 1.69 14.40 -6.73
CA CYS A 29 0.82 14.97 -5.70
C CYS A 29 1.31 14.61 -4.31
N GLU A 30 0.96 15.44 -3.34
CA GLU A 30 1.23 15.21 -1.92
C GLU A 30 -0.05 15.31 -1.12
N ILE A 31 -0.15 14.50 -0.06
CA ILE A 31 -1.25 14.51 0.89
C ILE A 31 -0.78 15.20 2.16
N PHE A 32 -1.53 16.19 2.61
CA PHE A 32 -1.33 16.85 3.89
C PHE A 32 -2.64 16.86 4.70
N PRO A 33 -2.55 16.83 6.05
CA PRO A 33 -3.71 17.08 6.89
C PRO A 33 -4.33 18.45 6.59
N TYR A 34 -5.65 18.55 6.63
CA TYR A 34 -6.40 19.79 6.35
C TYR A 34 -5.99 20.99 7.21
N ASN A 35 -5.44 20.74 8.40
CA ASN A 35 -5.03 21.74 9.40
C ASN A 35 -3.51 21.95 9.49
N HIS A 36 -2.74 21.26 8.64
CA HIS A 36 -1.27 21.37 8.62
C HIS A 36 -0.72 21.04 7.23
N PHE A 37 -0.65 22.04 6.37
CA PHE A 37 -0.09 21.99 5.02
C PHE A 37 0.87 23.17 4.81
N PRO A 38 1.72 23.17 3.75
CA PRO A 38 2.70 24.23 3.53
C PRO A 38 2.08 25.61 3.39
N ASP A 39 2.69 26.63 4.01
CA ASP A 39 2.28 28.02 3.86
C ASP A 39 2.57 28.56 2.47
N ASP A 40 3.67 28.12 1.85
CA ASP A 40 4.01 28.44 0.46
C ASP A 40 3.43 27.41 -0.51
N LEU A 41 2.41 27.82 -1.25
CA LEU A 41 1.72 27.01 -2.26
C LEU A 41 2.20 27.28 -3.69
N SER A 42 3.24 28.06 -3.88
CA SER A 42 3.73 28.50 -5.22
C SER A 42 4.17 27.35 -6.14
N SER A 43 4.58 26.21 -5.55
CA SER A 43 4.94 24.99 -6.29
C SER A 43 3.75 24.15 -6.75
N TYR A 44 2.57 24.37 -6.19
CA TYR A 44 1.35 23.63 -6.55
C TYR A 44 0.58 24.33 -7.66
N LYS A 45 -0.01 23.55 -8.57
CA LYS A 45 -0.83 24.00 -9.69
C LYS A 45 -2.32 23.81 -9.45
N ALA A 46 -2.70 22.88 -8.59
CA ALA A 46 -4.07 22.60 -8.21
C ALA A 46 -4.17 22.05 -6.79
N VAL A 47 -5.35 22.18 -6.19
CA VAL A 47 -5.68 21.63 -4.88
C VAL A 47 -6.89 20.70 -5.00
N ILE A 48 -6.86 19.57 -4.26
CA ILE A 48 -8.01 18.68 -4.11
C ILE A 48 -8.36 18.61 -2.62
N LEU A 49 -9.63 18.90 -2.29
CA LEU A 49 -10.18 18.66 -0.97
C LEU A 49 -10.79 17.25 -0.95
N GLY A 50 -10.35 16.41 -0.02
CA GLY A 50 -10.82 15.04 0.13
C GLY A 50 -12.18 14.92 0.83
N GLY A 51 -12.61 13.69 1.06
CA GLY A 51 -13.74 13.33 1.89
C GLY A 51 -13.41 13.35 3.39
N SER A 52 -14.46 13.19 4.22
CA SER A 52 -14.33 13.08 5.68
C SER A 52 -15.42 12.15 6.24
N PRO A 53 -15.18 11.46 7.35
CA PRO A 53 -16.24 10.76 8.08
C PRO A 53 -17.15 11.70 8.90
N PHE A 54 -16.77 12.99 9.01
CA PHE A 54 -17.53 13.99 9.75
C PHE A 54 -18.62 14.64 8.90
N SER A 55 -19.66 15.18 9.56
CA SER A 55 -20.62 16.08 8.96
C SER A 55 -20.12 17.52 9.04
N VAL A 56 -20.28 18.30 7.96
CA VAL A 56 -19.93 19.75 7.97
C VAL A 56 -20.75 20.57 8.97
N ARG A 57 -21.85 20.01 9.49
CA ARG A 57 -22.75 20.61 10.48
C ARG A 57 -22.37 20.27 11.92
N GLY A 58 -21.40 19.39 12.11
CA GLY A 58 -20.93 18.97 13.43
C GLY A 58 -20.02 20.04 14.06
N GLU A 59 -20.02 20.11 15.39
CA GLU A 59 -19.13 21.02 16.13
C GLU A 59 -17.66 20.67 15.94
N ASP A 60 -17.35 19.38 15.77
CA ASP A 60 -16.00 18.86 15.52
C ASP A 60 -15.64 18.75 14.04
N ALA A 61 -16.41 19.39 13.16
CA ALA A 61 -16.19 19.33 11.71
C ALA A 61 -14.81 19.92 11.33
N PRO A 62 -14.04 19.27 10.44
CA PRO A 62 -12.80 19.83 9.93
C PRO A 62 -13.01 21.16 9.18
N HIS A 63 -12.33 22.21 9.62
CA HIS A 63 -12.41 23.55 9.02
C HIS A 63 -11.04 23.99 8.52
N PRO A 64 -10.69 23.79 7.22
CA PRO A 64 -9.44 24.31 6.67
C PRO A 64 -9.53 25.82 6.41
N ASP A 65 -8.41 26.52 6.55
CA ASP A 65 -8.28 27.86 6.00
C ASP A 65 -7.99 27.78 4.49
N LEU A 66 -8.97 28.11 3.67
CA LEU A 66 -8.86 28.13 2.22
C LEU A 66 -8.54 29.52 1.64
N SER A 67 -8.19 30.51 2.46
CA SER A 67 -7.96 31.90 2.03
C SER A 67 -6.83 32.06 1.00
N GLN A 68 -5.86 31.14 1.01
CA GLN A 68 -4.76 31.10 0.04
C GLN A 68 -5.07 30.22 -1.20
N ILE A 69 -6.16 29.49 -1.20
CA ILE A 69 -6.51 28.49 -2.21
C ILE A 69 -7.70 28.96 -3.05
N ARG A 70 -8.82 29.24 -2.41
CA ARG A 70 -10.08 29.56 -3.07
C ARG A 70 -9.99 30.83 -3.91
N GLY A 71 -10.42 30.75 -5.17
CA GLY A 71 -10.36 31.83 -6.14
C GLY A 71 -8.95 32.25 -6.58
N LYS A 72 -7.89 31.60 -6.04
CA LYS A 72 -6.50 31.89 -6.38
C LYS A 72 -5.84 30.79 -7.19
N MET A 73 -6.30 29.56 -7.06
CA MET A 73 -5.82 28.39 -7.78
C MET A 73 -6.94 27.40 -8.10
N PRO A 74 -6.76 26.53 -9.10
CA PRO A 74 -7.72 25.49 -9.44
C PRO A 74 -8.00 24.59 -8.23
N LEU A 75 -9.29 24.39 -7.90
CA LEU A 75 -9.74 23.65 -6.73
C LEU A 75 -10.81 22.62 -7.13
N LEU A 76 -10.56 21.36 -6.80
CA LEU A 76 -11.55 20.28 -6.87
C LEU A 76 -11.93 19.84 -5.45
N ALA A 77 -13.19 19.86 -5.12
CA ALA A 77 -13.70 19.42 -3.84
C ALA A 77 -14.51 18.13 -3.99
N VAL A 78 -14.14 17.10 -3.23
CA VAL A 78 -14.72 15.75 -3.31
C VAL A 78 -15.48 15.45 -2.03
N CYS A 79 -16.73 15.01 -2.14
CA CYS A 79 -17.60 14.56 -1.06
C CYS A 79 -17.73 15.59 0.08
N TYR A 80 -17.04 15.39 1.22
CA TYR A 80 -16.99 16.35 2.32
C TYR A 80 -16.50 17.73 1.85
N GLY A 81 -15.45 17.78 1.03
CA GLY A 81 -14.95 19.03 0.47
C GLY A 81 -16.02 19.80 -0.30
N ALA A 82 -16.87 19.12 -1.08
CA ALA A 82 -17.98 19.73 -1.80
C ALA A 82 -19.05 20.27 -0.84
N GLN A 83 -19.40 19.52 0.20
CA GLN A 83 -20.32 19.96 1.25
C GLN A 83 -19.76 21.16 2.02
N TYR A 84 -18.47 21.12 2.35
CA TYR A 84 -17.77 22.22 3.02
C TYR A 84 -17.85 23.51 2.21
N LEU A 85 -17.51 23.47 0.92
CA LEU A 85 -17.61 24.64 0.05
C LEU A 85 -19.04 25.17 -0.06
N ALA A 86 -20.05 24.29 -0.21
CA ALA A 86 -21.44 24.69 -0.26
C ALA A 86 -21.86 25.39 1.04
N HIS A 87 -21.63 24.77 2.19
CA HIS A 87 -22.04 25.26 3.51
C HIS A 87 -21.42 26.62 3.85
N PHE A 88 -20.08 26.74 3.72
CA PHE A 88 -19.35 27.96 4.08
C PHE A 88 -19.39 29.07 3.01
N SER A 89 -20.04 28.82 1.88
CA SER A 89 -20.27 29.83 0.84
C SER A 89 -21.73 30.32 0.74
N GLY A 90 -22.55 30.02 1.77
CA GLY A 90 -23.93 30.46 1.84
C GLY A 90 -24.94 29.54 1.16
N GLY A 91 -24.55 28.31 0.81
CA GLY A 91 -25.47 27.24 0.41
C GLY A 91 -26.03 26.50 1.63
N GLU A 92 -26.79 25.44 1.39
CA GLU A 92 -27.44 24.64 2.42
C GLU A 92 -27.01 23.18 2.32
N VAL A 93 -26.55 22.59 3.44
CA VAL A 93 -26.27 21.17 3.59
C VAL A 93 -27.14 20.62 4.71
N ALA A 94 -27.87 19.55 4.44
CA ALA A 94 -28.75 18.92 5.41
C ALA A 94 -28.57 17.40 5.39
N ALA A 95 -29.02 16.73 6.47
CA ALA A 95 -29.07 15.29 6.49
C ALA A 95 -29.90 14.77 5.32
N SER A 96 -29.41 13.77 4.60
CA SER A 96 -30.22 13.12 3.58
C SER A 96 -31.33 12.28 4.22
N ASN A 97 -32.52 12.33 3.65
CA ASN A 97 -33.64 11.49 4.07
C ASN A 97 -33.44 10.02 3.67
N THR A 98 -32.58 9.77 2.71
CA THR A 98 -32.14 8.46 2.25
C THR A 98 -30.63 8.33 2.43
N ARG A 99 -30.16 7.20 2.95
CA ARG A 99 -28.71 6.94 3.01
C ARG A 99 -28.21 6.73 1.59
N GLU A 100 -27.35 7.64 1.12
CA GLU A 100 -26.78 7.60 -0.22
C GLU A 100 -25.42 6.88 -0.18
N TYR A 101 -25.49 5.54 -0.14
CA TYR A 101 -24.32 4.68 -0.17
C TYR A 101 -24.41 3.71 -1.34
N GLY A 102 -23.36 3.65 -2.15
CA GLY A 102 -23.27 2.70 -3.24
C GLY A 102 -23.31 3.33 -4.62
N ARG A 103 -23.80 2.57 -5.59
CA ARG A 103 -23.84 2.94 -7.00
C ARG A 103 -25.00 3.87 -7.29
N ALA A 104 -24.73 4.99 -7.97
CA ALA A 104 -25.73 5.90 -8.54
C ALA A 104 -25.33 6.23 -9.98
N ASN A 105 -26.28 6.69 -10.78
CA ASN A 105 -26.00 7.11 -12.15
C ASN A 105 -26.29 8.60 -12.33
N LEU A 106 -25.43 9.29 -13.08
CA LEU A 106 -25.60 10.70 -13.39
C LEU A 106 -26.79 10.85 -14.37
N SER A 107 -27.96 11.24 -13.86
CA SER A 107 -29.18 11.42 -14.66
C SER A 107 -29.19 12.72 -15.47
N TYR A 108 -28.38 13.70 -15.04
CA TYR A 108 -28.15 14.95 -15.75
C TYR A 108 -26.69 15.31 -15.72
N ILE A 109 -26.16 15.71 -16.87
CA ILE A 109 -24.81 16.28 -17.03
C ILE A 109 -24.97 17.54 -17.88
N LYS A 110 -24.41 18.67 -17.43
CA LYS A 110 -24.40 19.93 -18.15
C LYS A 110 -23.64 19.81 -19.46
N GLU A 111 -24.30 20.16 -20.57
CA GLU A 111 -23.69 20.13 -21.90
C GLU A 111 -22.52 21.12 -22.02
N ASN A 112 -21.53 20.79 -22.84
CA ASN A 112 -20.36 21.61 -23.12
C ASN A 112 -19.54 22.00 -21.87
N GLU A 113 -19.58 21.18 -20.82
CA GLU A 113 -18.75 21.38 -19.63
C GLU A 113 -17.49 20.54 -19.71
N VAL A 114 -16.33 21.21 -19.71
CA VAL A 114 -15.00 20.57 -19.87
C VAL A 114 -14.75 19.48 -18.83
N PHE A 115 -15.27 19.66 -17.61
CA PHE A 115 -15.13 18.66 -16.54
C PHE A 115 -15.71 17.29 -16.93
N PHE A 116 -16.76 17.28 -17.76
CA PHE A 116 -17.44 16.07 -18.23
C PHE A 116 -17.11 15.68 -19.68
N ASP A 117 -16.07 16.27 -20.27
CA ASP A 117 -15.66 15.91 -21.62
C ASP A 117 -15.24 14.43 -21.70
N GLY A 118 -15.88 13.67 -22.63
CA GLY A 118 -15.67 12.23 -22.78
C GLY A 118 -16.36 11.35 -21.72
N VAL A 119 -17.10 11.91 -20.78
CA VAL A 119 -17.90 11.17 -19.79
C VAL A 119 -19.21 10.73 -20.41
N ALA A 120 -19.55 9.45 -20.25
CA ALA A 120 -20.77 8.90 -20.80
C ALA A 120 -22.02 9.46 -20.11
N GLN A 121 -23.10 9.71 -20.90
CA GLN A 121 -24.41 9.98 -20.32
C GLN A 121 -24.83 8.79 -19.45
N ASN A 122 -25.42 9.08 -18.28
CA ASN A 122 -25.80 8.05 -17.31
C ASN A 122 -24.61 7.28 -16.70
N SER A 123 -23.39 7.88 -16.69
CA SER A 123 -22.19 7.29 -16.09
C SER A 123 -22.44 6.92 -14.63
N GLN A 124 -21.98 5.72 -14.24
CA GLN A 124 -22.06 5.24 -12.86
C GLN A 124 -21.02 5.94 -11.98
N VAL A 125 -21.46 6.42 -10.83
CA VAL A 125 -20.63 7.04 -9.78
C VAL A 125 -20.85 6.36 -8.44
N TRP A 126 -19.90 6.48 -7.54
CA TRP A 126 -19.95 5.93 -6.18
C TRP A 126 -20.28 7.01 -5.17
N MET A 127 -21.40 6.85 -4.48
CA MET A 127 -21.86 7.71 -3.38
C MET A 127 -21.44 7.10 -2.03
N SER A 128 -21.02 7.95 -1.09
CA SER A 128 -20.67 7.52 0.28
C SER A 128 -20.83 8.68 1.26
N HIS A 129 -22.06 9.12 1.48
CA HIS A 129 -22.34 10.27 2.36
C HIS A 129 -23.72 10.18 3.03
N SER A 130 -23.82 10.78 4.23
CA SER A 130 -25.06 10.90 5.00
C SER A 130 -25.73 12.27 4.88
N ASP A 131 -24.97 13.29 4.48
CA ASP A 131 -25.43 14.66 4.25
C ASP A 131 -25.48 14.97 2.76
N SER A 132 -26.47 15.76 2.33
CA SER A 132 -26.64 16.19 0.94
C SER A 132 -26.69 17.70 0.84
N ILE A 133 -26.16 18.24 -0.26
CA ILE A 133 -26.29 19.65 -0.62
C ILE A 133 -27.71 19.90 -1.09
N LYS A 134 -28.46 20.79 -0.40
CA LYS A 134 -29.87 21.15 -0.68
C LYS A 134 -29.99 22.46 -1.43
N ALA A 135 -29.04 23.38 -1.26
CA ALA A 135 -28.96 24.61 -2.03
C ALA A 135 -27.52 24.98 -2.31
N LEU A 136 -27.25 25.42 -3.53
CA LEU A 136 -25.94 25.96 -3.92
C LEU A 136 -25.74 27.38 -3.37
N PRO A 137 -24.48 27.84 -3.23
CA PRO A 137 -24.18 29.27 -3.06
C PRO A 137 -24.77 30.11 -4.19
N THR A 138 -24.95 31.43 -3.98
CA THR A 138 -25.54 32.33 -4.95
C THR A 138 -24.88 32.30 -6.34
N ASN A 139 -23.57 32.07 -6.38
CA ASN A 139 -22.76 31.92 -7.59
C ASN A 139 -22.48 30.47 -7.98
N GLY A 140 -23.20 29.52 -7.38
CA GLY A 140 -23.07 28.09 -7.69
C GLY A 140 -23.82 27.72 -8.96
N ILE A 141 -23.16 27.01 -9.86
CA ILE A 141 -23.75 26.49 -11.11
C ILE A 141 -23.79 24.97 -11.03
N LYS A 142 -25.01 24.40 -11.11
CA LYS A 142 -25.19 22.93 -11.18
C LYS A 142 -24.57 22.38 -12.45
N LEU A 143 -23.78 21.32 -12.29
CA LEU A 143 -23.12 20.60 -13.38
C LEU A 143 -23.68 19.20 -13.61
N ALA A 144 -24.07 18.48 -12.56
CA ALA A 144 -24.68 17.17 -12.66
C ALA A 144 -25.64 16.86 -11.51
N SER A 145 -26.55 15.93 -11.75
CA SER A 145 -27.42 15.34 -10.72
C SER A 145 -27.53 13.82 -10.91
N THR A 146 -27.94 13.12 -9.85
CA THR A 146 -28.48 11.76 -9.92
C THR A 146 -29.99 11.80 -9.73
N ASN A 147 -30.65 10.64 -9.68
CA ASN A 147 -32.08 10.61 -9.38
C ASN A 147 -32.40 11.07 -7.96
N ASP A 148 -31.47 10.88 -7.02
CA ASP A 148 -31.66 11.14 -5.59
C ASP A 148 -30.91 12.39 -5.11
N VAL A 149 -29.87 12.82 -5.83
CA VAL A 149 -29.00 13.96 -5.47
C VAL A 149 -29.08 15.05 -6.53
N GLU A 150 -29.75 16.14 -6.19
CA GLU A 150 -29.96 17.30 -7.08
C GLU A 150 -28.63 17.97 -7.48
N TYR A 151 -27.69 18.09 -6.55
CA TYR A 151 -26.40 18.74 -6.77
C TYR A 151 -25.25 17.73 -6.62
N ALA A 152 -25.23 16.74 -7.51
CA ALA A 152 -24.14 15.74 -7.53
C ALA A 152 -22.80 16.34 -7.97
N ALA A 153 -22.84 17.39 -8.81
CA ALA A 153 -21.68 18.21 -9.15
C ALA A 153 -22.10 19.68 -9.39
N TYR A 154 -21.20 20.59 -9.01
CA TYR A 154 -21.37 22.03 -9.26
C TYR A 154 -20.02 22.72 -9.41
N LYS A 155 -20.02 23.96 -9.90
CA LYS A 155 -18.88 24.87 -9.92
C LYS A 155 -19.25 26.23 -9.37
N ILE A 156 -18.27 27.01 -8.99
CA ILE A 156 -18.44 28.39 -8.54
C ILE A 156 -18.14 29.33 -9.73
N GLU A 157 -19.09 30.16 -10.11
CA GLU A 157 -18.93 31.14 -11.19
C GLU A 157 -17.86 32.18 -10.80
N GLY A 158 -16.96 32.48 -11.73
CA GLY A 158 -15.85 33.41 -11.51
C GLY A 158 -14.62 32.80 -10.84
N GLU A 159 -14.67 31.51 -10.46
CA GLU A 159 -13.55 30.76 -9.88
C GLU A 159 -13.30 29.49 -10.71
N THR A 160 -12.05 28.99 -10.69
CA THR A 160 -11.71 27.64 -11.18
C THR A 160 -11.94 26.62 -10.07
N THR A 161 -13.15 26.63 -9.50
CA THR A 161 -13.55 25.80 -8.36
C THR A 161 -14.67 24.85 -8.77
N TYR A 162 -14.39 23.54 -8.69
CA TYR A 162 -15.31 22.45 -9.00
C TYR A 162 -15.58 21.61 -7.76
N ALA A 163 -16.77 21.08 -7.65
CA ALA A 163 -17.19 20.29 -6.50
C ALA A 163 -18.07 19.11 -6.93
N ILE A 164 -17.79 17.94 -6.39
CA ILE A 164 -18.52 16.70 -6.68
C ILE A 164 -18.86 15.98 -5.38
N GLN A 165 -20.08 15.51 -5.27
CA GLN A 165 -20.57 14.83 -4.08
C GLN A 165 -20.17 13.36 -4.03
N TYR A 166 -19.86 12.75 -5.17
CA TYR A 166 -19.43 11.37 -5.35
C TYR A 166 -17.90 11.23 -5.36
N HIS A 167 -17.45 10.00 -5.32
CA HIS A 167 -16.03 9.62 -5.28
C HIS A 167 -15.53 9.18 -6.67
N PRO A 168 -14.84 10.03 -7.45
CA PRO A 168 -14.33 9.69 -8.78
C PRO A 168 -13.15 8.71 -8.70
N GLU A 169 -12.47 8.66 -7.56
CA GLU A 169 -11.29 7.84 -7.31
C GLU A 169 -11.61 6.36 -7.13
N VAL A 170 -12.85 6.03 -6.76
CA VAL A 170 -13.27 4.66 -6.48
C VAL A 170 -13.50 3.88 -7.78
N PHE A 171 -13.09 2.63 -7.83
CA PHE A 171 -13.24 1.74 -9.01
C PHE A 171 -14.67 1.70 -9.57
N HIS A 172 -15.68 1.82 -8.72
CA HIS A 172 -17.09 1.81 -9.11
C HIS A 172 -17.58 3.09 -9.82
N SER A 173 -16.79 4.16 -9.83
CA SER A 173 -17.03 5.36 -10.66
C SER A 173 -16.40 5.13 -12.02
N THR A 174 -17.21 4.67 -13.00
CA THR A 174 -16.71 4.17 -14.29
C THR A 174 -15.88 5.19 -15.07
N ASP A 175 -16.30 6.44 -15.11
CA ASP A 175 -15.59 7.54 -15.79
C ASP A 175 -14.86 8.47 -14.81
N GLY A 176 -14.67 8.03 -13.56
CA GLY A 176 -14.04 8.85 -12.52
C GLY A 176 -12.62 9.31 -12.88
N LYS A 177 -11.83 8.43 -13.50
CA LYS A 177 -10.49 8.77 -14.00
C LYS A 177 -10.55 9.86 -15.07
N GLN A 178 -11.51 9.80 -16.01
CA GLN A 178 -11.70 10.80 -17.05
C GLN A 178 -12.04 12.17 -16.45
N MET A 179 -12.90 12.22 -15.42
CA MET A 179 -13.26 13.47 -14.73
C MET A 179 -12.05 14.09 -14.03
N LEU A 180 -11.23 13.29 -13.35
CA LEU A 180 -9.99 13.75 -12.73
C LEU A 180 -8.97 14.24 -13.77
N GLU A 181 -8.82 13.55 -14.89
CA GLU A 181 -7.97 13.97 -16.00
C GLU A 181 -8.46 15.30 -16.60
N ASN A 182 -9.76 15.45 -16.83
CA ASN A 182 -10.34 16.69 -17.34
C ASN A 182 -10.06 17.88 -16.41
N PHE A 183 -10.25 17.67 -15.09
CA PHE A 183 -9.92 18.71 -14.11
C PHE A 183 -8.43 19.05 -14.09
N LEU A 184 -7.58 18.04 -13.92
CA LEU A 184 -6.15 18.27 -13.69
C LEU A 184 -5.44 18.72 -14.96
N VAL A 185 -5.71 18.07 -16.11
CA VAL A 185 -4.96 18.30 -17.33
C VAL A 185 -5.59 19.38 -18.20
N LYS A 186 -6.93 19.37 -18.38
CA LYS A 186 -7.58 20.33 -19.29
C LYS A 186 -7.96 21.66 -18.62
N ILE A 187 -8.37 21.61 -17.32
CA ILE A 187 -8.84 22.81 -16.61
C ILE A 187 -7.70 23.47 -15.82
N ALA A 188 -6.95 22.69 -15.05
CA ALA A 188 -5.86 23.19 -14.21
C ALA A 188 -4.49 23.21 -14.92
N GLU A 189 -4.40 22.64 -16.11
CA GLU A 189 -3.17 22.59 -16.95
C GLU A 189 -1.95 22.04 -16.20
N VAL A 190 -2.17 21.03 -15.34
CA VAL A 190 -1.11 20.40 -14.57
C VAL A 190 -0.25 19.52 -15.49
N PRO A 191 1.09 19.66 -15.48
CA PRO A 191 1.96 18.88 -16.35
C PRO A 191 2.02 17.40 -15.91
N GLN A 192 1.97 16.50 -16.91
CA GLN A 192 2.08 15.04 -16.75
C GLN A 192 3.54 14.57 -16.87
N ASN A 193 4.41 15.04 -15.98
CA ASN A 193 5.86 14.84 -16.04
C ASN A 193 6.42 13.90 -14.97
N PHE A 194 5.59 13.38 -14.08
CA PHE A 194 5.99 12.42 -13.05
C PHE A 194 6.05 11.00 -13.64
N THR A 195 7.13 10.69 -14.34
CA THR A 195 7.37 9.37 -14.92
C THR A 195 8.41 8.59 -14.11
N PRO A 196 8.42 7.24 -14.17
CA PRO A 196 9.44 6.44 -13.49
C PRO A 196 10.88 6.83 -13.87
N GLY A 197 11.13 7.18 -15.14
CA GLY A 197 12.45 7.63 -15.59
C GLY A 197 12.87 8.96 -14.98
N ALA A 198 12.01 9.96 -15.03
CA ALA A 198 12.25 11.26 -14.41
C ALA A 198 12.48 11.14 -12.89
N PHE A 199 11.69 10.30 -12.22
CA PHE A 199 11.88 10.02 -10.80
C PHE A 199 13.26 9.41 -10.52
N VAL A 200 13.69 8.42 -11.31
CA VAL A 200 15.02 7.80 -11.12
C VAL A 200 16.14 8.84 -11.26
N GLU A 201 16.10 9.69 -12.26
CA GLU A 201 17.12 10.73 -12.47
C GLU A 201 17.16 11.71 -11.28
N GLU A 202 16.02 12.17 -10.84
CA GLU A 202 15.89 13.14 -9.75
C GLU A 202 16.34 12.56 -8.40
N ILE A 203 15.86 11.37 -8.03
CA ILE A 203 16.19 10.74 -6.73
C ILE A 203 17.66 10.33 -6.65
N VAL A 204 18.25 9.89 -7.77
CA VAL A 204 19.69 9.59 -7.84
C VAL A 204 20.51 10.85 -7.59
N ALA A 205 20.18 11.97 -8.21
CA ALA A 205 20.86 13.25 -7.97
C ALA A 205 20.69 13.75 -6.53
N GLU A 206 19.48 13.65 -5.98
CA GLU A 206 19.20 14.01 -4.57
C GLU A 206 20.02 13.17 -3.60
N MET A 207 20.08 11.85 -3.79
CA MET A 207 20.83 10.96 -2.92
C MET A 207 22.36 11.22 -3.04
N GLN A 208 22.87 11.51 -4.23
CA GLN A 208 24.27 11.90 -4.41
C GLN A 208 24.62 13.17 -3.64
N GLU A 209 23.78 14.21 -3.75
CA GLU A 209 23.97 15.47 -3.04
C GLU A 209 23.86 15.31 -1.52
N LYS A 210 22.90 14.53 -1.05
CA LYS A 210 22.61 14.31 0.38
C LYS A 210 23.70 13.49 1.08
N ILE A 211 24.21 12.44 0.43
CA ILE A 211 25.12 11.46 1.03
C ILE A 211 26.59 11.88 0.91
N GLN A 212 26.99 12.56 -0.17
CA GLN A 212 28.30 13.22 -0.37
C GLN A 212 29.54 12.37 -0.02
N GLY A 213 29.57 11.10 -0.37
CA GLY A 213 30.75 10.27 -0.13
C GLY A 213 30.73 9.48 1.20
N ASP A 214 29.71 9.69 2.04
CA ASP A 214 29.51 8.89 3.23
C ASP A 214 29.09 7.44 2.90
N LYS A 215 29.36 6.50 3.80
CA LYS A 215 28.91 5.12 3.67
C LYS A 215 27.47 4.96 4.16
N VAL A 216 26.72 4.15 3.44
CA VAL A 216 25.32 3.82 3.70
C VAL A 216 25.16 2.34 3.96
N VAL A 217 24.43 1.97 4.99
CA VAL A 217 24.02 0.58 5.23
C VAL A 217 22.53 0.42 4.95
N LEU A 218 22.14 -0.69 4.33
CA LEU A 218 20.76 -1.02 3.98
C LEU A 218 20.44 -2.45 4.38
N GLY A 219 19.40 -2.65 5.19
CA GLY A 219 18.82 -3.96 5.43
C GLY A 219 17.97 -4.42 4.25
N LEU A 220 18.33 -5.56 3.66
CA LEU A 220 17.53 -6.20 2.62
C LEU A 220 16.56 -7.21 3.24
N SER A 221 15.31 -7.17 2.83
CA SER A 221 14.27 -8.11 3.25
C SER A 221 13.97 -9.21 2.22
N GLY A 222 14.60 -9.15 1.04
CA GLY A 222 14.20 -9.97 -0.12
C GLY A 222 12.94 -9.47 -0.83
N GLY A 223 12.31 -8.42 -0.31
CA GLY A 223 11.12 -7.79 -0.87
C GLY A 223 11.43 -6.79 -1.99
N VAL A 224 10.39 -6.45 -2.76
CA VAL A 224 10.48 -5.52 -3.90
C VAL A 224 11.03 -4.15 -3.48
N ASP A 225 10.52 -3.58 -2.38
CA ASP A 225 10.84 -2.20 -1.98
C ASP A 225 12.32 -2.07 -1.58
N SER A 226 12.81 -2.96 -0.71
CA SER A 226 14.23 -2.97 -0.32
C SER A 226 15.17 -3.22 -1.50
N THR A 227 14.73 -4.05 -2.47
CA THR A 227 15.50 -4.30 -3.70
C THR A 227 15.57 -3.06 -4.58
N VAL A 228 14.45 -2.38 -4.82
CA VAL A 228 14.42 -1.14 -5.64
C VAL A 228 15.22 -0.03 -4.96
N ALA A 229 15.10 0.11 -3.62
CA ALA A 229 15.90 1.07 -2.86
C ALA A 229 17.41 0.78 -3.00
N ALA A 230 17.81 -0.50 -2.91
CA ALA A 230 19.22 -0.89 -3.08
C ALA A 230 19.75 -0.54 -4.47
N VAL A 231 19.00 -0.85 -5.53
CA VAL A 231 19.43 -0.56 -6.92
C VAL A 231 19.50 0.94 -7.18
N LEU A 232 18.54 1.73 -6.68
CA LEU A 232 18.58 3.21 -6.78
C LEU A 232 19.79 3.78 -6.06
N LEU A 233 20.03 3.36 -4.83
CA LEU A 233 21.18 3.83 -4.04
C LEU A 233 22.50 3.36 -4.65
N ASN A 234 22.59 2.12 -5.15
CA ASN A 234 23.78 1.66 -5.85
C ASN A 234 24.07 2.48 -7.10
N LYS A 235 23.02 2.90 -7.84
CA LYS A 235 23.18 3.81 -8.98
C LYS A 235 23.65 5.21 -8.55
N ALA A 236 23.24 5.67 -7.37
CA ALA A 236 23.61 6.98 -6.85
C ALA A 236 25.04 7.01 -6.27
N ILE A 237 25.39 6.04 -5.42
CA ILE A 237 26.58 6.09 -4.59
C ILE A 237 27.54 4.88 -4.77
N GLY A 238 27.19 3.92 -5.61
CA GLY A 238 28.04 2.79 -5.98
C GLY A 238 28.55 1.99 -4.79
N SER A 239 29.89 1.84 -4.68
CA SER A 239 30.55 1.03 -3.65
C SER A 239 30.41 1.55 -2.21
N GLN A 240 29.84 2.74 -2.00
CA GLN A 240 29.56 3.27 -0.67
C GLN A 240 28.30 2.63 -0.03
N LEU A 241 27.49 1.91 -0.82
CA LEU A 241 26.34 1.16 -0.34
C LEU A 241 26.77 -0.22 0.14
N TYR A 242 26.45 -0.54 1.38
CA TYR A 242 26.61 -1.84 2.01
C TYR A 242 25.24 -2.42 2.34
N CYS A 243 24.92 -3.56 1.73
CA CYS A 243 23.65 -4.23 1.95
C CYS A 243 23.84 -5.43 2.88
N ILE A 244 22.93 -5.60 3.83
CA ILE A 244 22.93 -6.74 4.77
C ILE A 244 21.62 -7.50 4.56
N PHE A 245 21.72 -8.80 4.24
CA PHE A 245 20.58 -9.69 4.12
C PHE A 245 20.64 -10.76 5.18
N VAL A 246 19.66 -10.78 6.09
CA VAL A 246 19.65 -11.66 7.26
C VAL A 246 18.74 -12.87 7.00
N ASN A 247 19.32 -14.08 7.18
CA ASN A 247 18.54 -15.29 7.32
C ASN A 247 18.08 -15.43 8.78
N ASN A 248 16.78 -15.25 9.00
CA ASN A 248 16.17 -15.42 10.31
C ASN A 248 15.66 -16.84 10.58
N GLY A 249 15.94 -17.79 9.68
CA GLY A 249 15.42 -19.16 9.76
C GLY A 249 13.94 -19.32 9.43
N LEU A 250 13.24 -18.23 9.08
CA LEU A 250 11.80 -18.18 8.83
C LEU A 250 11.48 -17.75 7.39
N LEU A 251 12.49 -17.74 6.53
CA LEU A 251 12.35 -17.49 5.10
C LEU A 251 11.72 -18.70 4.40
N ARG A 252 11.25 -18.53 3.17
CA ARG A 252 10.79 -19.64 2.32
C ARG A 252 11.95 -20.60 2.00
N LYS A 253 11.61 -21.79 1.56
CA LYS A 253 12.62 -22.80 1.17
C LYS A 253 13.61 -22.24 0.15
N ASN A 254 14.90 -22.34 0.44
CA ASN A 254 16.03 -21.88 -0.39
C ASN A 254 16.00 -20.37 -0.74
N GLU A 255 15.18 -19.58 -0.04
CA GLU A 255 15.03 -18.15 -0.36
C GLU A 255 16.32 -17.38 -0.08
N PHE A 256 17.03 -17.70 1.00
CA PHE A 256 18.27 -17.01 1.36
C PHE A 256 19.31 -17.08 0.25
N GLU A 257 19.62 -18.28 -0.23
CA GLU A 257 20.59 -18.51 -1.29
C GLU A 257 20.14 -17.91 -2.62
N ASN A 258 18.87 -18.11 -2.97
CA ASN A 258 18.31 -17.61 -4.22
C ASN A 258 18.36 -16.08 -4.29
N VAL A 259 17.97 -15.39 -3.20
CA VAL A 259 17.99 -13.93 -3.13
C VAL A 259 19.42 -13.38 -3.16
N LEU A 260 20.35 -14.00 -2.43
CA LEU A 260 21.78 -13.60 -2.48
C LEU A 260 22.38 -13.73 -3.88
N ASN A 261 22.06 -14.81 -4.60
CA ASN A 261 22.53 -15.00 -5.96
C ASN A 261 21.94 -13.95 -6.93
N GLN A 262 20.68 -13.61 -6.77
CA GLN A 262 20.03 -12.54 -7.55
C GLN A 262 20.71 -11.18 -7.30
N TYR A 263 20.95 -10.82 -6.05
CA TYR A 263 21.60 -9.56 -5.70
C TYR A 263 23.04 -9.45 -6.22
N LYS A 264 23.80 -10.55 -6.19
CA LYS A 264 25.14 -10.60 -6.80
C LYS A 264 25.07 -10.32 -8.31
N GLY A 265 24.05 -10.86 -9.00
CA GLY A 265 23.81 -10.60 -10.43
C GLY A 265 23.52 -9.13 -10.75
N MET A 266 23.02 -8.35 -9.77
CA MET A 266 22.73 -6.91 -9.91
C MET A 266 23.94 -6.01 -9.60
N GLY A 267 25.10 -6.58 -9.22
CA GLY A 267 26.29 -5.81 -8.85
C GLY A 267 26.17 -5.11 -7.48
N LEU A 268 25.28 -5.55 -6.62
CA LEU A 268 25.13 -5.03 -5.27
C LEU A 268 26.17 -5.62 -4.32
N ASN A 269 26.75 -4.79 -3.46
CA ASN A 269 27.61 -5.24 -2.37
C ASN A 269 26.76 -5.78 -1.22
N VAL A 270 26.48 -7.08 -1.21
CA VAL A 270 25.56 -7.71 -0.25
C VAL A 270 26.31 -8.72 0.63
N LYS A 271 26.22 -8.54 1.93
CA LYS A 271 26.61 -9.50 2.95
C LYS A 271 25.39 -10.32 3.40
N GLY A 272 25.42 -11.63 3.16
CA GLY A 272 24.45 -12.56 3.75
C GLY A 272 24.88 -12.94 5.17
N VAL A 273 23.96 -12.87 6.12
CA VAL A 273 24.18 -13.21 7.53
C VAL A 273 23.21 -14.30 7.93
N ASP A 274 23.71 -15.47 8.28
CA ASP A 274 22.87 -16.54 8.85
C ASP A 274 22.78 -16.38 10.37
N ALA A 275 21.61 -15.92 10.84
CA ALA A 275 21.27 -15.78 12.24
C ALA A 275 20.12 -16.71 12.66
N SER A 276 19.82 -17.73 11.85
CA SER A 276 18.66 -18.63 12.03
C SER A 276 18.61 -19.26 13.42
N GLU A 277 19.75 -19.71 13.94
CA GLU A 277 19.86 -20.30 15.27
C GLU A 277 19.47 -19.30 16.37
N ARG A 278 19.93 -18.04 16.28
CA ARG A 278 19.62 -16.97 17.24
C ARG A 278 18.11 -16.68 17.26
N PHE A 279 17.49 -16.54 16.10
CA PHE A 279 16.04 -16.30 16.02
C PHE A 279 15.22 -17.49 16.55
N LEU A 280 15.54 -18.70 16.13
CA LEU A 280 14.79 -19.89 16.55
C LEU A 280 14.93 -20.18 18.04
N SER A 281 16.11 -19.92 18.65
CA SER A 281 16.30 -20.07 20.09
C SER A 281 15.45 -19.08 20.92
N GLU A 282 15.36 -17.84 20.47
CA GLU A 282 14.55 -16.81 21.14
C GLU A 282 13.02 -17.01 20.97
N LEU A 283 12.63 -17.68 19.89
CA LEU A 283 11.23 -18.01 19.60
C LEU A 283 10.77 -19.33 20.22
N ALA A 284 11.67 -20.08 20.83
CA ALA A 284 11.35 -21.39 21.43
C ALA A 284 10.30 -21.24 22.54
N GLY A 285 9.15 -21.95 22.39
CA GLY A 285 8.05 -21.93 23.36
C GLY A 285 7.19 -20.66 23.33
N VAL A 286 7.37 -19.78 22.32
CA VAL A 286 6.54 -18.58 22.13
C VAL A 286 5.40 -18.89 21.17
N ASP A 287 4.16 -18.76 21.64
CA ASP A 287 2.95 -19.02 20.87
C ASP A 287 2.10 -17.76 20.57
N ASP A 288 2.28 -16.67 21.34
CA ASP A 288 1.58 -15.41 21.12
C ASP A 288 2.13 -14.66 19.88
N PRO A 289 1.26 -14.33 18.88
CA PRO A 289 1.69 -13.72 17.64
C PRO A 289 2.39 -12.35 17.80
N GLU A 290 1.91 -11.54 18.73
CA GLU A 290 2.50 -10.22 18.95
C GLU A 290 3.87 -10.31 19.61
N THR A 291 4.04 -11.28 20.52
CA THR A 291 5.34 -11.58 21.13
C THR A 291 6.33 -12.11 20.09
N LYS A 292 5.89 -13.01 19.18
CA LYS A 292 6.73 -13.46 18.05
C LYS A 292 7.24 -12.27 17.22
N ARG A 293 6.35 -11.34 16.84
CA ARG A 293 6.72 -10.15 16.06
C ARG A 293 7.73 -9.26 16.78
N LYS A 294 7.53 -9.03 18.08
CA LYS A 294 8.45 -8.20 18.91
C LYS A 294 9.83 -8.84 19.01
N ILE A 295 9.91 -10.16 19.24
CA ILE A 295 11.18 -10.88 19.29
C ILE A 295 11.90 -10.79 17.94
N ILE A 296 11.20 -11.10 16.84
CA ILE A 296 11.79 -11.06 15.50
C ILE A 296 12.30 -9.66 15.17
N GLY A 297 11.52 -8.63 15.43
CA GLY A 297 11.93 -7.24 15.21
C GLY A 297 13.16 -6.86 16.03
N ARG A 298 13.19 -7.18 17.33
CA ARG A 298 14.30 -6.91 18.21
C ARG A 298 15.58 -7.64 17.76
N VAL A 299 15.50 -8.95 17.56
CA VAL A 299 16.67 -9.77 17.14
C VAL A 299 17.19 -9.31 15.77
N PHE A 300 16.29 -8.95 14.85
CA PHE A 300 16.71 -8.40 13.55
C PHE A 300 17.53 -7.12 13.71
N ILE A 301 17.07 -6.18 14.55
CA ILE A 301 17.80 -4.94 14.82
C ILE A 301 19.15 -5.22 15.45
N GLU A 302 19.23 -6.13 16.43
CA GLU A 302 20.47 -6.49 17.09
C GLU A 302 21.49 -7.11 16.10
N VAL A 303 21.05 -8.07 15.27
CA VAL A 303 21.92 -8.69 14.24
C VAL A 303 22.37 -7.65 13.21
N PHE A 304 21.45 -6.76 12.79
CA PHE A 304 21.76 -5.71 11.83
C PHE A 304 22.76 -4.70 12.41
N ASP A 305 22.62 -4.31 13.66
CA ASP A 305 23.51 -3.40 14.37
C ASP A 305 24.90 -4.02 14.55
N ASP A 306 24.98 -5.28 15.00
CA ASP A 306 26.23 -6.04 15.11
C ASP A 306 26.99 -6.02 13.77
N GLU A 307 26.29 -6.22 12.66
CA GLU A 307 26.88 -6.24 11.32
C GLU A 307 27.26 -4.86 10.79
N ALA A 308 26.44 -3.83 11.09
CA ALA A 308 26.73 -2.46 10.72
C ALA A 308 27.98 -1.91 11.40
N HIS A 309 28.25 -2.33 12.64
CA HIS A 309 29.46 -1.95 13.37
C HIS A 309 30.76 -2.52 12.77
N HIS A 310 30.68 -3.58 11.99
CA HIS A 310 31.84 -4.10 11.24
C HIS A 310 32.21 -3.25 10.01
N ILE A 311 31.37 -2.27 9.64
CA ILE A 311 31.60 -1.36 8.51
C ILE A 311 32.08 -0.02 9.09
N GLU A 312 33.37 0.28 8.93
CA GLU A 312 33.96 1.53 9.44
C GLU A 312 33.27 2.76 8.80
N ASP A 313 33.01 3.81 9.59
CA ASP A 313 32.52 5.13 9.18
C ASP A 313 31.14 5.11 8.47
N VAL A 314 30.24 4.20 8.81
CA VAL A 314 28.85 4.27 8.38
C VAL A 314 28.15 5.47 9.02
N LYS A 315 27.53 6.32 8.20
CA LYS A 315 26.80 7.51 8.68
C LYS A 315 25.31 7.50 8.34
N TRP A 316 24.90 6.63 7.43
CA TRP A 316 23.53 6.58 6.92
C TRP A 316 22.95 5.18 7.02
N LEU A 317 21.69 5.13 7.47
CA LEU A 317 20.82 3.98 7.34
C LEU A 317 19.82 4.23 6.21
N ALA A 318 19.80 3.37 5.21
CA ALA A 318 18.79 3.42 4.18
C ALA A 318 17.59 2.53 4.53
N GLN A 319 16.39 2.99 4.18
CA GLN A 319 15.14 2.28 4.41
C GLN A 319 14.30 2.28 3.13
N GLY A 320 13.58 1.19 2.92
CA GLY A 320 12.63 1.02 1.81
C GLY A 320 11.23 1.55 2.14
N THR A 321 11.12 2.58 3.00
CA THR A 321 9.86 3.25 3.34
C THR A 321 9.18 3.77 2.09
N ILE A 322 7.88 3.52 1.94
CA ILE A 322 7.06 3.98 0.83
C ILE A 322 5.99 4.98 1.29
N TYR A 323 5.35 5.67 0.36
CA TYR A 323 4.46 6.78 0.67
C TYR A 323 3.27 6.42 1.58
N PRO A 324 2.60 5.26 1.42
CA PRO A 324 1.57 4.84 2.38
C PRO A 324 2.06 4.75 3.83
N ASP A 325 3.29 4.28 4.07
CA ASP A 325 3.86 4.19 5.42
C ASP A 325 4.02 5.58 6.04
N VAL A 326 4.39 6.58 5.22
CA VAL A 326 4.53 7.98 5.64
C VAL A 326 3.18 8.59 6.02
N ILE A 327 2.16 8.41 5.17
CA ILE A 327 0.82 8.95 5.40
C ILE A 327 0.20 8.35 6.67
N GLU A 328 0.32 7.03 6.86
CA GLU A 328 -0.20 6.34 8.04
C GLU A 328 0.45 6.83 9.35
N SER A 329 1.71 7.25 9.29
CA SER A 329 2.43 7.79 10.47
C SER A 329 1.99 9.19 10.88
N VAL A 330 1.40 9.97 9.97
CA VAL A 330 0.99 11.38 10.17
C VAL A 330 -0.53 11.52 10.29
N SER A 331 -1.30 10.43 10.31
CA SER A 331 -2.75 10.44 10.24
C SER A 331 -3.42 11.35 11.27
N VAL A 332 -4.40 12.13 10.81
CA VAL A 332 -5.28 12.94 11.64
C VAL A 332 -6.02 12.01 12.61
N LYS A 333 -6.03 12.35 13.91
CA LYS A 333 -6.80 11.63 14.94
C LYS A 333 -8.28 11.61 14.55
N GLY A 334 -8.74 10.47 14.03
CA GLY A 334 -10.14 10.19 13.74
C GLY A 334 -10.54 8.84 14.34
N PRO A 335 -11.82 8.42 14.27
CA PRO A 335 -12.28 7.13 14.78
C PRO A 335 -11.70 5.91 14.02
N SER A 336 -10.97 6.10 12.93
CA SER A 336 -10.18 5.05 12.31
C SER A 336 -8.90 4.83 13.12
N ALA A 337 -8.89 3.77 13.92
CA ALA A 337 -7.73 3.34 14.69
C ALA A 337 -6.51 3.14 13.78
N THR A 338 -5.34 3.58 14.24
CA THR A 338 -4.04 3.28 13.62
C THR A 338 -3.87 1.77 13.53
N ILE A 339 -4.06 1.20 12.34
CA ILE A 339 -4.15 -0.26 12.13
C ILE A 339 -2.78 -0.93 12.05
N LYS A 340 -1.68 -0.15 11.92
CA LYS A 340 -0.33 -0.72 11.77
C LYS A 340 0.70 -0.05 12.66
N SER A 341 1.16 -0.79 13.67
CA SER A 341 2.33 -0.49 14.50
C SER A 341 3.66 -1.05 13.91
N HIS A 342 3.69 -1.47 12.64
CA HIS A 342 4.73 -2.38 12.13
C HIS A 342 5.75 -1.79 11.17
N HIS A 343 5.61 -0.51 10.80
CA HIS A 343 6.63 0.16 10.00
C HIS A 343 7.38 1.16 10.88
N ASN A 344 8.69 0.98 10.99
CA ASN A 344 9.64 1.72 11.84
C ASN A 344 9.78 3.21 11.45
N VAL A 345 8.67 3.92 11.30
CA VAL A 345 8.67 5.37 11.14
C VAL A 345 8.74 5.98 12.55
N GLY A 346 9.94 6.19 13.07
CA GLY A 346 10.19 6.85 14.37
C GLY A 346 10.73 5.97 15.50
N GLY A 347 11.15 4.74 15.25
CA GLY A 347 11.55 3.80 16.30
C GLY A 347 12.92 3.14 16.15
N LEU A 348 13.93 3.84 15.60
CA LEU A 348 15.30 3.35 15.74
C LEU A 348 15.72 3.45 17.21
N PRO A 349 16.39 2.43 17.77
CA PRO A 349 16.94 2.52 19.12
C PRO A 349 17.89 3.71 19.23
N ASP A 350 17.91 4.38 20.41
CA ASP A 350 18.72 5.58 20.68
C ASP A 350 20.23 5.40 20.43
N PHE A 351 20.71 4.17 20.31
CA PHE A 351 22.10 3.85 20.00
C PHE A 351 22.45 3.95 18.51
N MET A 352 21.48 3.88 17.59
CA MET A 352 21.70 4.08 16.17
C MET A 352 21.60 5.57 15.78
N LYS A 353 22.69 6.30 15.96
CA LYS A 353 22.79 7.73 15.57
C LYS A 353 23.01 7.94 14.07
N LEU A 354 22.50 7.05 13.22
CA LEU A 354 22.64 7.15 11.77
C LEU A 354 21.59 8.12 11.18
N LYS A 355 22.00 8.87 10.17
CA LYS A 355 21.06 9.66 9.35
C LYS A 355 20.22 8.73 8.50
N ILE A 356 19.00 9.10 8.16
CA ILE A 356 18.08 8.26 7.38
C ILE A 356 18.06 8.68 5.91
N ALA A 357 18.16 7.68 5.01
CA ALA A 357 17.99 7.81 3.57
C ALA A 357 16.82 6.95 3.10
N GLU A 358 15.76 7.57 2.58
CA GLU A 358 14.53 6.90 2.15
C GLU A 358 14.22 7.22 0.69
N PRO A 359 14.87 6.56 -0.27
CA PRO A 359 14.75 6.89 -1.69
C PRO A 359 13.36 6.63 -2.27
N LEU A 360 12.51 5.83 -1.61
CA LEU A 360 11.17 5.47 -2.08
C LEU A 360 10.04 6.19 -1.33
N ARG A 361 10.38 7.08 -0.38
CA ARG A 361 9.43 7.73 0.54
C ARG A 361 8.21 8.35 -0.13
N MET A 362 8.36 8.81 -1.37
CA MET A 362 7.30 9.49 -2.13
C MET A 362 6.57 8.59 -3.13
N LEU A 363 6.82 7.28 -3.15
CA LEU A 363 6.23 6.35 -4.11
C LEU A 363 5.17 5.45 -3.48
N PHE A 364 4.09 5.22 -4.22
CA PHE A 364 3.17 4.12 -3.96
C PHE A 364 3.77 2.77 -4.41
N LYS A 365 3.24 1.67 -3.92
CA LYS A 365 3.76 0.31 -4.17
C LYS A 365 3.83 -0.05 -5.66
N ASP A 366 2.84 0.33 -6.44
CA ASP A 366 2.80 0.12 -7.89
C ASP A 366 3.83 1.00 -8.62
N GLU A 367 4.08 2.22 -8.14
CA GLU A 367 5.13 3.10 -8.66
C GLU A 367 6.52 2.54 -8.38
N VAL A 368 6.76 1.96 -7.20
CA VAL A 368 8.01 1.26 -6.88
C VAL A 368 8.29 0.15 -7.89
N ARG A 369 7.27 -0.65 -8.25
CA ARG A 369 7.42 -1.71 -9.29
C ARG A 369 7.73 -1.14 -10.66
N ARG A 370 7.09 -0.03 -11.07
CA ARG A 370 7.37 0.65 -12.34
C ARG A 370 8.78 1.24 -12.39
N VAL A 371 9.23 1.85 -11.29
CA VAL A 371 10.62 2.32 -11.12
C VAL A 371 11.60 1.16 -11.19
N GLY A 372 11.31 0.05 -10.51
CA GLY A 372 12.12 -1.17 -10.58
C GLY A 372 12.26 -1.72 -12.00
N ALA A 373 11.17 -1.73 -12.78
CA ALA A 373 11.22 -2.12 -14.20
C ALA A 373 12.09 -1.18 -15.04
N THR A 374 12.01 0.13 -14.80
CA THR A 374 12.86 1.13 -15.47
C THR A 374 14.35 0.95 -15.11
N LEU A 375 14.64 0.47 -13.91
CA LEU A 375 16.01 0.13 -13.47
C LEU A 375 16.53 -1.21 -14.01
N GLY A 376 15.72 -1.95 -14.76
CA GLY A 376 16.08 -3.26 -15.32
C GLY A 376 16.07 -4.41 -14.30
N ILE A 377 15.36 -4.26 -13.19
CA ILE A 377 15.19 -5.33 -12.20
C ILE A 377 14.32 -6.43 -12.81
N ASP A 378 14.73 -7.68 -12.58
CA ASP A 378 14.06 -8.87 -13.10
C ASP A 378 12.54 -8.85 -12.79
N PRO A 379 11.66 -9.03 -13.79
CA PRO A 379 10.21 -9.09 -13.60
C PRO A 379 9.77 -10.13 -12.56
N GLU A 380 10.48 -11.26 -12.43
CA GLU A 380 10.17 -12.26 -11.40
C GLU A 380 10.36 -11.72 -9.97
N LEU A 381 11.38 -10.88 -9.76
CA LEU A 381 11.59 -10.18 -8.48
C LEU A 381 10.50 -9.14 -8.22
N LEU A 382 10.18 -8.33 -9.23
CA LEU A 382 9.17 -7.27 -9.12
C LEU A 382 7.75 -7.84 -8.95
N GLY A 383 7.49 -9.02 -9.52
CA GLY A 383 6.21 -9.73 -9.45
C GLY A 383 6.03 -10.58 -8.18
N ARG A 384 6.99 -10.61 -7.26
CA ARG A 384 6.86 -11.38 -6.03
C ARG A 384 5.62 -10.98 -5.23
N HIS A 385 4.92 -12.00 -4.73
CA HIS A 385 3.83 -11.80 -3.77
C HIS A 385 4.37 -11.12 -2.52
N PRO A 386 3.57 -10.27 -1.84
CA PRO A 386 3.92 -9.79 -0.51
C PRO A 386 4.26 -10.95 0.42
N PHE A 387 5.34 -10.79 1.17
CA PHE A 387 5.74 -11.74 2.20
C PHE A 387 5.93 -10.98 3.51
N PRO A 388 5.34 -11.45 4.61
CA PRO A 388 5.35 -10.71 5.86
C PRO A 388 6.75 -10.60 6.45
N GLY A 389 7.06 -9.47 7.10
CA GLY A 389 8.35 -9.24 7.75
C GLY A 389 8.74 -10.33 8.76
N PRO A 390 7.80 -10.84 9.61
CA PRO A 390 8.08 -11.96 10.50
C PRO A 390 8.31 -13.32 9.80
N GLY A 391 8.23 -13.37 8.48
CA GLY A 391 8.41 -14.58 7.71
C GLY A 391 7.34 -15.64 7.97
N LEU A 392 7.75 -16.90 7.96
CA LEU A 392 6.86 -18.04 8.21
C LEU A 392 6.36 -18.14 9.66
N SER A 393 6.90 -17.36 10.61
CA SER A 393 6.51 -17.44 12.02
C SER A 393 5.02 -17.21 12.24
N ILE A 394 4.42 -16.27 11.52
CA ILE A 394 2.98 -15.94 11.62
C ILE A 394 2.10 -16.85 10.77
N ARG A 395 2.69 -17.85 10.16
CA ARG A 395 2.02 -18.94 9.43
C ARG A 395 2.19 -20.29 10.13
N ILE A 396 2.89 -20.31 11.28
CA ILE A 396 2.98 -21.45 12.20
C ILE A 396 2.17 -21.09 13.44
N LEU A 397 0.93 -21.56 13.53
CA LEU A 397 0.08 -21.30 14.69
C LEU A 397 0.60 -22.07 15.91
N GLY A 398 0.79 -21.34 17.02
CA GLY A 398 1.43 -21.86 18.22
C GLY A 398 2.96 -21.72 18.21
N ASP A 399 3.65 -22.51 19.02
CA ASP A 399 5.11 -22.46 19.17
C ASP A 399 5.88 -22.80 17.89
N ILE A 400 7.06 -22.23 17.73
CA ILE A 400 7.92 -22.41 16.56
C ILE A 400 9.00 -23.43 16.88
N THR A 401 9.15 -24.45 16.04
CA THR A 401 10.26 -25.42 16.09
C THR A 401 10.89 -25.60 14.73
N PRO A 402 12.18 -26.00 14.66
CA PRO A 402 12.85 -26.28 13.37
C PRO A 402 12.08 -27.28 12.49
N GLU A 403 11.45 -28.28 13.10
CA GLU A 403 10.62 -29.26 12.39
C GLU A 403 9.39 -28.63 11.74
N LYS A 404 8.66 -27.79 12.48
CA LYS A 404 7.48 -27.09 11.98
C LYS A 404 7.83 -26.12 10.85
N VAL A 405 8.95 -25.40 10.98
CA VAL A 405 9.47 -24.53 9.93
C VAL A 405 9.77 -25.32 8.67
N ARG A 406 10.50 -26.44 8.78
CA ARG A 406 10.81 -27.33 7.65
C ARG A 406 9.52 -27.82 6.97
N ILE A 407 8.55 -28.33 7.74
CA ILE A 407 7.29 -28.80 7.18
C ILE A 407 6.60 -27.67 6.39
N LEU A 408 6.49 -26.49 6.99
CA LEU A 408 5.81 -25.37 6.33
C LEU A 408 6.56 -24.89 5.08
N GLN A 409 7.90 -24.84 5.12
CA GLN A 409 8.73 -24.52 3.95
C GLN A 409 8.50 -25.49 2.79
N GLU A 410 8.40 -26.79 3.06
CA GLU A 410 8.13 -27.81 2.04
C GLU A 410 6.72 -27.66 1.46
N VAL A 411 5.71 -27.48 2.31
CA VAL A 411 4.31 -27.26 1.87
C VAL A 411 4.17 -26.00 1.04
N ASP A 412 4.72 -24.89 1.53
CA ASP A 412 4.67 -23.61 0.83
C ASP A 412 5.38 -23.68 -0.53
N ALA A 413 6.52 -24.38 -0.61
CA ALA A 413 7.24 -24.58 -1.87
C ALA A 413 6.40 -25.37 -2.90
N VAL A 414 5.73 -26.44 -2.49
CA VAL A 414 4.85 -27.22 -3.38
C VAL A 414 3.71 -26.33 -3.88
N PHE A 415 3.06 -25.56 -3.00
CA PHE A 415 1.94 -24.72 -3.37
C PHE A 415 2.36 -23.58 -4.31
N ILE A 416 3.40 -22.83 -3.97
CA ILE A 416 3.86 -21.69 -4.77
C ILE A 416 4.40 -22.14 -6.14
N ASN A 417 5.17 -23.22 -6.20
CA ASN A 417 5.64 -23.77 -7.48
C ASN A 417 4.48 -24.27 -8.32
N GLY A 418 3.52 -24.92 -7.70
CA GLY A 418 2.30 -25.35 -8.40
C GLY A 418 1.52 -24.19 -9.01
N LEU A 419 1.38 -23.04 -8.30
CA LEU A 419 0.77 -21.83 -8.84
C LEU A 419 1.54 -21.30 -10.06
N LYS A 420 2.87 -21.30 -10.02
CA LYS A 420 3.73 -20.88 -11.14
C LYS A 420 3.59 -21.82 -12.34
N GLU A 421 3.70 -23.13 -12.14
CA GLU A 421 3.60 -24.15 -13.19
C GLU A 421 2.26 -24.16 -13.93
N HIS A 422 1.16 -23.78 -13.22
CA HIS A 422 -0.18 -23.72 -13.82
C HIS A 422 -0.58 -22.32 -14.30
N GLY A 423 0.34 -21.33 -14.30
CA GLY A 423 0.07 -19.96 -14.73
C GLY A 423 -0.99 -19.24 -13.86
N LEU A 424 -1.06 -19.59 -12.58
CA LEU A 424 -1.99 -19.02 -11.61
C LEU A 424 -1.32 -17.99 -10.68
N TYR A 425 0.02 -17.97 -10.61
CA TYR A 425 0.78 -17.14 -9.69
C TYR A 425 0.46 -15.65 -9.88
N ASP A 426 0.48 -15.15 -11.10
CA ASP A 426 0.24 -13.73 -11.39
C ASP A 426 -1.23 -13.31 -11.27
N LYS A 427 -2.14 -14.27 -11.11
CA LYS A 427 -3.58 -14.02 -10.87
C LYS A 427 -3.91 -13.89 -9.40
N VAL A 428 -2.94 -14.13 -8.52
CA VAL A 428 -3.09 -14.12 -7.07
C VAL A 428 -2.25 -12.98 -6.52
N TRP A 429 -2.84 -12.15 -5.68
CA TRP A 429 -2.11 -11.05 -5.03
C TRP A 429 -1.14 -11.55 -3.97
N GLN A 430 -1.57 -12.53 -3.15
CA GLN A 430 -0.74 -13.21 -2.15
C GLN A 430 -1.21 -14.65 -1.95
N ALA A 431 -0.25 -15.57 -1.89
CA ALA A 431 -0.50 -16.96 -1.55
C ALA A 431 0.51 -17.47 -0.52
N GLY A 432 0.10 -18.47 0.26
CA GLY A 432 0.95 -19.15 1.21
C GLY A 432 0.25 -20.34 1.88
N ALA A 433 1.05 -21.11 2.57
CA ALA A 433 0.59 -22.20 3.42
C ALA A 433 0.66 -21.81 4.89
N ILE A 434 -0.23 -22.36 5.71
CA ILE A 434 -0.33 -22.15 7.16
C ILE A 434 -0.27 -23.52 7.85
N LEU A 435 0.58 -23.67 8.85
CA LEU A 435 0.64 -24.88 9.67
C LEU A 435 -0.27 -24.76 10.88
N LEU A 436 -1.28 -25.61 10.96
CA LEU A 436 -2.25 -25.58 12.03
C LEU A 436 -1.76 -26.37 13.26
N PRO A 437 -2.13 -25.96 14.49
CA PRO A 437 -1.69 -26.60 15.73
C PRO A 437 -2.46 -27.90 16.06
N VAL A 438 -3.06 -28.51 15.03
CA VAL A 438 -3.87 -29.72 15.17
C VAL A 438 -3.28 -30.87 14.37
N ASN A 439 -3.47 -32.08 14.90
CA ASN A 439 -3.19 -33.31 14.18
C ASN A 439 -4.50 -33.97 13.75
N SER A 440 -4.50 -34.63 12.61
CA SER A 440 -5.65 -35.38 12.13
C SER A 440 -5.32 -36.84 11.93
N VAL A 441 -6.32 -37.68 12.06
CA VAL A 441 -6.19 -39.10 11.70
C VAL A 441 -6.20 -39.23 10.19
N GLY A 442 -5.22 -39.97 9.67
CA GLY A 442 -5.14 -40.37 8.27
C GLY A 442 -4.94 -41.88 8.15
N VAL A 443 -5.06 -42.37 6.93
CA VAL A 443 -4.71 -43.75 6.59
C VAL A 443 -3.73 -43.68 5.40
N MET A 444 -2.51 -44.15 5.61
CA MET A 444 -1.47 -44.23 4.58
C MET A 444 -1.03 -45.68 4.45
N GLY A 445 -1.31 -46.30 3.29
CA GLY A 445 -1.24 -47.74 3.16
C GLY A 445 -2.28 -48.41 4.10
N ASP A 446 -1.85 -49.41 4.85
CA ASP A 446 -2.72 -50.11 5.81
C ASP A 446 -2.58 -49.62 7.25
N GLU A 447 -1.83 -48.51 7.48
CA GLU A 447 -1.56 -47.96 8.80
C GLU A 447 -2.30 -46.65 9.07
N ARG A 448 -2.73 -46.46 10.33
CA ARG A 448 -3.25 -45.16 10.79
C ARG A 448 -2.07 -44.22 11.03
N THR A 449 -2.20 -43.01 10.50
CA THR A 449 -1.29 -41.90 10.77
C THR A 449 -1.97 -40.83 11.61
N TYR A 450 -1.17 -40.09 12.38
CA TYR A 450 -1.65 -38.97 13.18
C TYR A 450 -0.68 -37.78 12.98
N GLU A 451 -0.95 -36.99 11.95
CA GLU A 451 -0.05 -35.97 11.44
C GLU A 451 -0.74 -34.61 11.33
N LYS A 452 0.03 -33.59 10.96
CA LYS A 452 -0.40 -32.18 10.90
C LYS A 452 -1.43 -31.92 9.80
N VAL A 453 -2.23 -30.89 10.07
CA VAL A 453 -3.12 -30.27 9.10
C VAL A 453 -2.48 -28.97 8.61
N VAL A 454 -2.52 -28.72 7.30
CA VAL A 454 -2.09 -27.45 6.71
C VAL A 454 -3.24 -26.77 5.98
N ALA A 455 -3.32 -25.44 6.09
CA ALA A 455 -4.23 -24.64 5.30
C ALA A 455 -3.48 -23.98 4.15
N LEU A 456 -4.09 -23.97 2.96
CA LEU A 456 -3.65 -23.16 1.83
C LEU A 456 -4.51 -21.90 1.78
N ARG A 457 -3.90 -20.77 1.52
CA ARG A 457 -4.60 -19.50 1.36
C ARG A 457 -4.07 -18.78 0.12
N ALA A 458 -4.98 -18.32 -0.73
CA ALA A 458 -4.69 -17.45 -1.84
C ALA A 458 -5.76 -16.35 -1.88
N VAL A 459 -5.32 -15.10 -1.98
CA VAL A 459 -6.20 -13.93 -1.97
C VAL A 459 -5.92 -13.02 -3.16
N GLU A 460 -6.98 -12.37 -3.62
CA GLU A 460 -6.91 -11.22 -4.53
C GLU A 460 -7.19 -9.94 -3.75
N SER A 461 -6.46 -8.89 -4.03
CA SER A 461 -6.59 -7.58 -3.42
C SER A 461 -5.98 -6.51 -4.32
N THR A 462 -6.44 -5.27 -4.17
CA THR A 462 -5.85 -4.12 -4.86
C THR A 462 -4.87 -3.36 -3.95
N ASP A 463 -5.18 -3.30 -2.67
CA ASP A 463 -4.49 -2.43 -1.70
C ASP A 463 -4.12 -3.11 -0.38
N GLY A 464 -4.54 -4.36 -0.18
CA GLY A 464 -4.36 -5.12 1.06
C GLY A 464 -5.32 -4.72 2.19
N MET A 465 -6.16 -3.70 2.00
CA MET A 465 -7.18 -3.29 2.99
C MET A 465 -8.39 -4.21 2.96
N THR A 466 -8.85 -4.53 1.76
CA THR A 466 -9.87 -5.54 1.50
C THR A 466 -9.29 -6.65 0.64
N ALA A 467 -9.72 -7.87 0.86
CA ALA A 467 -9.28 -9.02 0.08
C ALA A 467 -10.37 -10.09 -0.01
N ASP A 468 -10.48 -10.71 -1.17
CA ASP A 468 -11.28 -11.90 -1.35
C ASP A 468 -10.39 -13.11 -1.57
N TRP A 469 -10.90 -14.30 -1.22
CA TRP A 469 -10.21 -15.54 -1.52
C TRP A 469 -10.30 -15.86 -3.01
N VAL A 470 -9.22 -16.40 -3.57
CA VAL A 470 -9.15 -16.75 -4.99
C VAL A 470 -9.85 -18.08 -5.24
N HIS A 471 -10.73 -18.12 -6.25
CA HIS A 471 -11.36 -19.33 -6.72
C HIS A 471 -10.38 -20.17 -7.56
N LEU A 472 -9.44 -20.84 -6.89
CA LEU A 472 -8.52 -21.75 -7.58
C LEU A 472 -9.28 -22.95 -8.18
N PRO A 473 -8.89 -23.45 -9.38
CA PRO A 473 -9.53 -24.62 -9.99
C PRO A 473 -9.50 -25.84 -9.07
N TYR A 474 -10.62 -26.56 -8.97
CA TYR A 474 -10.69 -27.76 -8.12
C TYR A 474 -9.66 -28.83 -8.50
N ASP A 475 -9.39 -29.03 -9.79
CA ASP A 475 -8.37 -29.97 -10.27
C ASP A 475 -6.96 -29.57 -9.79
N PHE A 476 -6.68 -28.26 -9.76
CA PHE A 476 -5.44 -27.74 -9.20
C PHE A 476 -5.34 -28.02 -7.70
N LEU A 477 -6.40 -27.70 -6.93
CA LEU A 477 -6.42 -27.95 -5.48
C LEU A 477 -6.28 -29.44 -5.14
N MET A 478 -6.94 -30.30 -5.92
CA MET A 478 -6.82 -31.76 -5.77
C MET A 478 -5.39 -32.23 -6.04
N LYS A 479 -4.77 -31.75 -7.11
CA LYS A 479 -3.38 -32.11 -7.47
C LYS A 479 -2.41 -31.66 -6.38
N ILE A 480 -2.49 -30.40 -5.96
CA ILE A 480 -1.59 -29.82 -4.94
C ILE A 480 -1.77 -30.50 -3.58
N SER A 481 -3.00 -30.79 -3.17
CA SER A 481 -3.28 -31.53 -1.93
C SER A 481 -2.61 -32.92 -1.96
N ASN A 482 -2.78 -33.66 -3.04
CA ASN A 482 -2.14 -34.98 -3.20
C ASN A 482 -0.60 -34.86 -3.20
N GLU A 483 -0.07 -33.85 -3.88
CA GLU A 483 1.38 -33.64 -3.96
C GLU A 483 1.99 -33.30 -2.59
N ILE A 484 1.32 -32.43 -1.81
CA ILE A 484 1.75 -32.08 -0.44
C ILE A 484 1.77 -33.34 0.43
N ILE A 485 0.67 -34.10 0.48
CA ILE A 485 0.54 -35.30 1.32
C ILE A 485 1.60 -36.35 0.95
N ASN A 486 1.91 -36.52 -0.33
CA ASN A 486 2.87 -37.51 -0.79
C ASN A 486 4.33 -37.11 -0.61
N LYS A 487 4.65 -35.80 -0.71
CA LYS A 487 6.03 -35.30 -0.68
C LYS A 487 6.47 -34.79 0.68
N VAL A 488 5.52 -34.29 1.50
CA VAL A 488 5.87 -33.65 2.77
C VAL A 488 5.53 -34.56 3.94
N LYS A 489 6.57 -35.17 4.54
CA LYS A 489 6.41 -35.99 5.75
C LYS A 489 5.91 -35.15 6.92
N GLY A 490 4.91 -35.65 7.64
CA GLY A 490 4.31 -35.00 8.78
C GLY A 490 3.01 -34.25 8.50
N VAL A 491 2.48 -34.36 7.26
CA VAL A 491 1.21 -33.77 6.82
C VAL A 491 0.32 -34.84 6.21
N ASN A 492 -0.90 -35.00 6.72
CA ASN A 492 -1.90 -35.93 6.16
C ASN A 492 -3.22 -35.26 5.77
N ARG A 493 -3.33 -33.94 5.92
CA ARG A 493 -4.55 -33.19 5.56
C ARG A 493 -4.26 -31.80 5.06
N VAL A 494 -4.91 -31.42 3.98
CA VAL A 494 -4.85 -30.07 3.38
C VAL A 494 -6.27 -29.50 3.39
N VAL A 495 -6.43 -28.25 3.81
CA VAL A 495 -7.65 -27.46 3.74
C VAL A 495 -7.40 -26.18 2.95
N TYR A 496 -8.45 -25.56 2.41
CA TYR A 496 -8.35 -24.27 1.71
C TYR A 496 -9.18 -23.22 2.42
N ASP A 497 -8.57 -22.07 2.75
CA ASP A 497 -9.24 -20.98 3.45
C ASP A 497 -10.02 -20.10 2.46
N ILE A 498 -11.34 -20.04 2.65
CA ILE A 498 -12.30 -19.31 1.81
C ILE A 498 -12.85 -18.04 2.48
N SER A 499 -12.10 -17.47 3.42
CA SER A 499 -12.54 -16.30 4.18
C SER A 499 -12.09 -15.00 3.51
N SER A 500 -13.02 -14.02 3.38
CA SER A 500 -12.74 -12.69 2.86
C SER A 500 -12.28 -11.74 3.97
N LYS A 501 -11.56 -10.70 3.62
CA LYS A 501 -11.18 -9.59 4.52
C LYS A 501 -11.98 -8.34 4.16
N PRO A 502 -12.79 -7.76 5.06
CA PRO A 502 -13.19 -8.30 6.36
C PRO A 502 -14.15 -9.49 6.25
N PRO A 503 -14.45 -10.28 7.34
CA PRO A 503 -13.97 -10.08 8.71
C PRO A 503 -12.62 -10.72 9.02
N ALA A 504 -12.14 -11.67 8.18
CA ALA A 504 -10.81 -12.26 8.36
C ALA A 504 -9.68 -11.26 8.03
N THR A 505 -8.44 -11.65 8.36
CA THR A 505 -7.22 -10.99 7.91
C THR A 505 -6.61 -11.73 6.72
N ILE A 506 -5.60 -11.17 6.06
CA ILE A 506 -4.88 -11.87 4.99
C ILE A 506 -3.99 -12.96 5.59
N GLU A 507 -3.15 -12.62 6.55
CA GLU A 507 -2.39 -13.58 7.36
C GLU A 507 -3.24 -14.06 8.55
N TRP A 508 -2.93 -15.23 9.09
CA TRP A 508 -3.71 -15.83 10.19
C TRP A 508 -3.26 -15.37 11.58
N GLU A 509 -1.99 -14.94 11.74
CA GLU A 509 -1.45 -14.32 12.95
C GLU A 509 -0.89 -12.92 12.70
#